data_3d4b7f21edb0764ae0c1c0b4cb3e02a2
#
_entry.id   3d4b7f21edb0764ae0c1c0b4cb3e02a2
#
_cell.length_a   1.000
_cell.length_b   1.000
_cell.length_c   1.000
_cell.angle_alpha   90.00
_cell.angle_beta   90.00
_cell.angle_gamma   90.00
#
_symmetry.space_group_name_H-M   'P 1'
#
loop_
_entity.id
_entity.type
_entity.pdbx_description
1 polymer ?
#
loop_
_entity_poly.entity_id
_entity_poly.type
_entity_poly.pdbx_seq_one_letter_code
_entity_poly.pdbx_strand_id
1 'polypeptide(L)'
;MDAFGHVNNVVFLRYLEEARIDFLFRPSQDVAESPEGGDFKGGSVVARHEIDYLRPLEHRQKPVTIETWVTRIAAASTTLAYEIKDAETVYARANSVIVPYDLEQGRPRRLTSEEKSFLEGYFDDSPSADLR
;
A
#
# COMPACT_ATOMS: atom_id res chain seq x y z
N MET A 1 2.82 13.17 -16.38
CA MET A 1 2.89 12.50 -17.67
C MET A 1 4.09 12.96 -18.43
N ASP A 2 4.76 12.08 -19.12
CA ASP A 2 5.94 12.48 -19.84
C ASP A 2 5.58 12.94 -21.26
N ALA A 3 6.60 13.29 -22.04
CA ALA A 3 6.39 13.87 -23.35
C ALA A 3 5.79 12.89 -24.35
N PHE A 4 5.73 11.62 -24.03
CA PHE A 4 5.23 10.60 -24.93
C PHE A 4 3.84 10.12 -24.55
N GLY A 5 3.18 10.80 -23.62
CA GLY A 5 1.84 10.43 -23.23
C GLY A 5 1.77 9.31 -22.22
N HIS A 6 2.87 8.90 -21.66
CA HIS A 6 2.90 7.86 -20.64
C HIS A 6 2.93 8.46 -19.24
N VAL A 7 2.37 7.73 -18.29
CA VAL A 7 2.45 8.12 -16.90
C VAL A 7 3.86 7.84 -16.43
N ASN A 8 4.53 8.84 -15.87
CA ASN A 8 5.91 8.64 -15.46
C ASN A 8 5.99 7.96 -14.10
N ASN A 9 7.20 7.55 -13.73
CA ASN A 9 7.42 6.73 -12.55
C ASN A 9 7.02 7.41 -11.26
N VAL A 10 7.12 8.73 -11.20
CA VAL A 10 6.74 9.47 -10.00
C VAL A 10 5.24 9.36 -9.77
N VAL A 11 4.46 9.33 -10.84
CA VAL A 11 3.01 9.20 -10.70
C VAL A 11 2.64 7.82 -10.18
N PHE A 12 3.35 6.78 -10.60
CA PHE A 12 3.14 5.45 -10.03
C PHE A 12 3.37 5.47 -8.51
N LEU A 13 4.42 6.12 -8.06
CA LEU A 13 4.68 6.22 -6.63
C LEU A 13 3.56 6.94 -5.91
N ARG A 14 3.01 7.98 -6.51
CA ARG A 14 1.88 8.69 -5.92
C ARG A 14 0.64 7.81 -5.83
N TYR A 15 0.38 7.02 -6.87
CA TYR A 15 -0.74 6.08 -6.83
C TYR A 15 -0.60 5.12 -5.65
N LEU A 16 0.61 4.61 -5.45
CA LEU A 16 0.84 3.67 -4.36
C LEU A 16 0.69 4.34 -3.01
N GLU A 17 1.13 5.58 -2.90
CA GLU A 17 0.99 6.32 -1.66
C GLU A 17 -0.48 6.52 -1.31
N GLU A 18 -1.28 6.91 -2.29
CA GLU A 18 -2.70 7.11 -2.05
C GLU A 18 -3.41 5.81 -1.69
N ALA A 19 -3.04 4.73 -2.34
CA ALA A 19 -3.62 3.43 -2.02
C ALA A 19 -3.27 3.01 -0.61
N ARG A 20 -2.03 3.26 -0.19
CA ARG A 20 -1.59 2.92 1.15
C ARG A 20 -2.34 3.72 2.21
N ILE A 21 -2.53 5.01 1.95
CA ILE A 21 -3.26 5.86 2.88
C ILE A 21 -4.69 5.38 3.00
N ASP A 22 -5.33 5.08 1.88
CA ASP A 22 -6.69 4.55 1.92
C ASP A 22 -6.76 3.25 2.70
N PHE A 23 -5.79 2.37 2.49
CA PHE A 23 -5.81 1.07 3.11
C PHE A 23 -5.58 1.16 4.62
N LEU A 24 -4.62 1.97 5.05
CA LEU A 24 -4.21 1.97 6.44
C LEU A 24 -5.02 2.91 7.32
N PHE A 25 -5.56 3.97 6.74
CA PHE A 25 -6.12 5.03 7.58
C PHE A 25 -7.61 5.28 7.35
N ARG A 26 -8.11 5.12 6.15
CA ARG A 26 -9.50 5.47 5.89
C ARG A 26 -10.54 4.53 6.48
N PRO A 27 -10.26 3.24 6.66
CA PRO A 27 -11.29 2.39 7.29
C PRO A 27 -11.77 2.91 8.62
N SER A 28 -10.90 3.48 9.44
CA SER A 28 -11.35 3.99 10.72
C SER A 28 -12.13 5.28 10.58
N GLN A 29 -11.91 6.02 9.52
CA GLN A 29 -12.69 7.22 9.26
C GLN A 29 -14.11 6.88 8.85
N ASP A 30 -14.25 5.81 8.09
CA ASP A 30 -15.57 5.39 7.63
C ASP A 30 -16.37 4.73 8.73
N VAL A 31 -15.70 4.15 9.70
CA VAL A 31 -16.35 3.47 10.81
C VAL A 31 -16.07 4.28 12.05
N ALA A 32 -16.77 5.37 12.19
CA ALA A 32 -16.45 6.36 13.22
C ALA A 32 -16.56 5.80 14.62
N GLU A 33 -17.37 4.80 14.80
CA GLU A 33 -17.56 4.22 16.12
C GLU A 33 -16.48 3.21 16.46
N SER A 34 -15.50 3.04 15.61
CA SER A 34 -14.45 2.08 15.83
C SER A 34 -13.11 2.78 15.87
N PRO A 35 -12.89 3.60 16.86
CA PRO A 35 -11.68 4.40 16.87
C PRO A 35 -10.41 3.58 16.99
N GLU A 36 -10.52 2.38 17.52
CA GLU A 36 -9.35 1.52 17.58
C GLU A 36 -9.28 0.56 16.42
N GLY A 37 -10.06 0.76 15.41
CA GLY A 37 -10.37 -0.25 14.43
C GLY A 37 -9.22 -0.76 13.58
N GLY A 38 -8.06 -0.85 14.09
CA GLY A 38 -6.98 -1.49 13.37
C GLY A 38 -6.18 -0.57 12.48
N ASP A 39 -6.50 0.68 12.46
CA ASP A 39 -5.74 1.62 11.66
C ASP A 39 -4.44 1.99 12.37
N PHE A 40 -3.56 2.65 11.63
CA PHE A 40 -2.26 3.06 12.14
C PHE A 40 -2.37 4.44 12.75
N LYS A 41 -2.81 4.54 13.98
CA LYS A 41 -3.11 5.82 14.57
C LYS A 41 -1.82 6.53 14.88
N GLY A 42 -0.91 6.51 15.14
CA GLY A 42 0.26 7.30 15.52
C GLY A 42 1.21 7.55 14.41
N GLY A 43 0.93 7.07 13.24
CA GLY A 43 1.79 7.31 12.10
C GLY A 43 2.65 6.11 11.74
N SER A 44 3.23 6.21 10.58
CA SER A 44 4.09 5.17 10.06
C SER A 44 5.05 5.79 9.07
N VAL A 45 6.13 5.06 8.79
CA VAL A 45 7.08 5.47 7.76
C VAL A 45 7.26 4.32 6.79
N VAL A 46 7.63 4.65 5.57
CA VAL A 46 7.96 3.65 4.57
C VAL A 46 9.44 3.42 4.65
N ALA A 47 9.82 2.18 4.97
CA ALA A 47 11.22 1.84 5.08
C ALA A 47 11.80 1.34 3.77
N ARG A 48 10.96 0.85 2.87
CA ARG A 48 11.45 0.31 1.62
C ARG A 48 10.31 0.24 0.61
N HIS A 49 10.63 0.54 -0.63
CA HIS A 49 9.75 0.30 -1.78
C HIS A 49 10.49 -0.56 -2.79
N GLU A 50 9.76 -1.47 -3.41
CA GLU A 50 10.21 -2.17 -4.60
C GLU A 50 9.11 -2.06 -5.64
N ILE A 51 9.44 -1.64 -6.85
CA ILE A 51 8.47 -1.45 -7.91
C ILE A 51 9.02 -2.06 -9.18
N ASP A 52 8.22 -2.91 -9.80
CA ASP A 52 8.51 -3.46 -11.12
C ASP A 52 7.55 -2.82 -12.11
N TYR A 53 8.09 -2.12 -13.08
CA TYR A 53 7.31 -1.46 -14.12
C TYR A 53 7.21 -2.43 -15.29
N LEU A 54 6.02 -2.96 -15.50
CA LEU A 54 5.84 -4.05 -16.46
C LEU A 54 5.37 -3.57 -17.81
N ARG A 55 4.53 -2.56 -17.83
CA ARG A 55 3.97 -2.00 -19.06
C ARG A 55 3.83 -0.51 -18.91
N PRO A 56 4.04 0.26 -19.98
CA PRO A 56 3.77 1.71 -19.88
C PRO A 56 2.28 1.94 -19.66
N LEU A 57 1.97 2.90 -18.83
CA LEU A 57 0.60 3.30 -18.60
C LEU A 57 0.39 4.59 -19.37
N GLU A 58 -0.44 4.54 -20.39
CA GLU A 58 -0.72 5.70 -21.21
C GLU A 58 -1.79 6.56 -20.55
N HIS A 59 -1.76 7.83 -20.88
CA HIS A 59 -2.79 8.73 -20.40
C HIS A 59 -4.13 8.23 -20.92
N ARG A 60 -5.08 8.09 -20.02
CA ARG A 60 -6.35 7.48 -20.36
C ARG A 60 -7.43 8.05 -19.48
N GLN A 61 -8.66 7.98 -19.97
CA GLN A 61 -9.79 8.43 -19.20
C GLN A 61 -10.34 7.36 -18.28
N LYS A 62 -10.09 6.11 -18.60
CA LYS A 62 -10.55 5.03 -17.73
C LYS A 62 -9.64 4.94 -16.50
N PRO A 63 -10.22 4.75 -15.35
CA PRO A 63 -9.39 4.61 -14.15
C PRO A 63 -8.66 3.28 -14.15
N VAL A 64 -7.55 3.23 -13.44
CA VAL A 64 -6.87 1.98 -13.16
C VAL A 64 -7.30 1.51 -11.78
N THR A 65 -7.14 0.22 -11.54
CA THR A 65 -7.40 -0.40 -10.25
C THR A 65 -6.06 -0.61 -9.55
N ILE A 66 -6.03 -0.30 -8.27
CA ILE A 66 -4.87 -0.59 -7.46
C ILE A 66 -5.33 -1.57 -6.39
N GLU A 67 -4.87 -2.82 -6.50
CA GLU A 67 -5.12 -3.81 -5.45
C GLU A 67 -4.01 -3.73 -4.42
N THR A 68 -4.38 -3.82 -3.17
CA THR A 68 -3.44 -3.76 -2.06
C THR A 68 -3.77 -4.87 -1.08
N TRP A 69 -2.75 -5.60 -0.65
CA TRP A 69 -2.95 -6.64 0.36
C TRP A 69 -1.67 -6.76 1.18
N VAL A 70 -1.74 -7.56 2.25
CA VAL A 70 -0.65 -7.72 3.20
C VAL A 70 0.03 -9.04 2.93
N THR A 71 1.35 -9.04 2.76
CA THR A 71 2.09 -10.27 2.53
C THR A 71 2.94 -10.68 3.71
N ARG A 72 3.14 -9.79 4.67
CA ARG A 72 3.95 -10.13 5.84
C ARG A 72 3.55 -9.26 7.01
N ILE A 73 3.49 -9.86 8.18
CA ILE A 73 3.24 -9.15 9.44
C ILE A 73 4.33 -9.57 10.40
N ALA A 74 5.20 -8.64 10.76
CA ALA A 74 6.28 -8.91 11.71
C ALA A 74 5.98 -8.15 13.00
N ALA A 75 6.88 -8.22 13.96
CA ALA A 75 6.66 -7.58 15.24
C ALA A 75 6.60 -6.06 15.13
N ALA A 76 7.38 -5.48 14.23
CA ALA A 76 7.49 -4.03 14.13
C ALA A 76 7.46 -3.55 12.69
N SER A 77 6.90 -4.36 11.79
CA SER A 77 6.76 -3.94 10.40
C SER A 77 5.71 -4.78 9.72
N THR A 78 5.21 -4.29 8.60
CA THR A 78 4.32 -5.05 7.74
C THR A 78 4.71 -4.75 6.30
N THR A 79 4.48 -5.73 5.42
CA THR A 79 4.76 -5.55 4.01
C THR A 79 3.44 -5.55 3.27
N LEU A 80 3.23 -4.53 2.46
CA LEU A 80 2.06 -4.42 1.60
C LEU A 80 2.49 -4.69 0.18
N ALA A 81 1.65 -5.41 -0.54
CA ALA A 81 1.84 -5.65 -1.95
C ALA A 81 0.79 -4.89 -2.73
N TYR A 82 1.12 -4.49 -3.94
CA TYR A 82 0.22 -3.71 -4.78
C TYR A 82 0.30 -4.21 -6.21
N GLU A 83 -0.83 -4.10 -6.92
CA GLU A 83 -0.84 -4.20 -8.37
C GLU A 83 -1.61 -3.02 -8.93
N ILE A 84 -1.03 -2.38 -9.94
CA ILE A 84 -1.72 -1.32 -10.69
C ILE A 84 -2.11 -1.94 -12.01
N LYS A 85 -3.42 -2.01 -12.28
CA LYS A 85 -3.88 -2.80 -13.40
C LYS A 85 -5.23 -2.29 -13.92
N ASP A 86 -5.59 -2.79 -15.09
CA ASP A 86 -6.97 -2.67 -15.57
C ASP A 86 -7.45 -4.09 -15.87
N ALA A 87 -8.55 -4.20 -16.61
CA ALA A 87 -9.16 -5.51 -16.84
C ALA A 87 -8.26 -6.48 -17.60
N GLU A 88 -7.29 -5.96 -18.34
CA GLU A 88 -6.51 -6.78 -19.25
C GLU A 88 -5.03 -6.76 -18.96
N THR A 89 -4.54 -5.78 -18.22
CA THR A 89 -3.10 -5.54 -18.14
C THR A 89 -2.70 -5.18 -16.73
N VAL A 90 -1.60 -5.76 -16.26
CA VAL A 90 -0.93 -5.32 -15.03
C VAL A 90 0.21 -4.41 -15.46
N TYR A 91 0.14 -3.17 -15.04
CA TYR A 91 1.12 -2.16 -15.43
C TYR A 91 2.31 -2.12 -14.50
N ALA A 92 2.08 -2.37 -13.22
CA ALA A 92 3.16 -2.34 -12.24
C ALA A 92 2.81 -3.20 -11.05
N ARG A 93 3.81 -3.72 -10.40
CA ARG A 93 3.70 -4.43 -9.14
C ARG A 93 4.66 -3.80 -8.16
N ALA A 94 4.29 -3.81 -6.91
CA ALA A 94 5.14 -3.15 -5.91
C ALA A 94 4.97 -3.80 -4.56
N ASN A 95 5.97 -3.57 -3.72
CA ASN A 95 5.92 -3.91 -2.31
C ASN A 95 6.44 -2.74 -1.51
N SER A 96 5.85 -2.52 -0.35
CA SER A 96 6.31 -1.49 0.57
C SER A 96 6.44 -2.08 1.96
N VAL A 97 7.54 -1.82 2.61
CA VAL A 97 7.72 -2.20 4.01
C VAL A 97 7.36 -0.97 4.85
N ILE A 98 6.37 -1.14 5.71
CA ILE A 98 5.82 -0.07 6.52
C ILE A 98 6.21 -0.32 7.96
N VAL A 99 6.74 0.71 8.61
CA VAL A 99 7.16 0.64 10.01
C VAL A 99 6.30 1.61 10.81
N PRO A 100 5.54 1.12 11.79
CA PRO A 100 4.81 2.03 12.65
C PRO A 100 5.78 2.87 13.45
N TYR A 101 5.40 4.10 13.71
CA TYR A 101 6.32 5.07 14.24
C TYR A 101 5.65 5.81 15.39
N ASP A 102 6.44 6.07 16.43
CA ASP A 102 5.99 6.88 17.55
C ASP A 102 6.44 8.31 17.27
N LEU A 103 5.47 9.13 16.88
CA LEU A 103 5.79 10.50 16.50
C LEU A 103 6.25 11.33 17.67
N GLU A 104 5.77 11.03 18.87
CA GLU A 104 6.18 11.79 20.04
C GLU A 104 7.62 11.51 20.42
N GLN A 105 8.01 10.25 20.36
CA GLN A 105 9.36 9.87 20.73
C GLN A 105 10.32 9.86 19.56
N GLY A 106 9.79 10.00 18.34
CA GLY A 106 10.63 10.07 17.16
C GLY A 106 11.34 8.77 16.83
N ARG A 107 10.67 7.64 17.02
CA ARG A 107 11.32 6.35 16.76
C ARG A 107 10.29 5.29 16.38
N PRO A 108 10.73 4.20 15.76
CA PRO A 108 9.85 3.09 15.44
C PRO A 108 9.27 2.46 16.70
N ARG A 109 8.10 1.85 16.55
CA ARG A 109 7.45 1.11 17.61
C ARG A 109 6.96 -0.22 17.06
N ARG A 110 6.51 -1.08 17.96
CA ARG A 110 5.94 -2.36 17.55
C ARG A 110 4.51 -2.18 17.10
N LEU A 111 4.04 -3.09 16.27
CA LEU A 111 2.63 -3.14 15.92
C LEU A 111 1.81 -3.50 17.14
N THR A 112 0.66 -2.87 17.29
CA THR A 112 -0.27 -3.23 18.36
C THR A 112 -1.05 -4.47 17.96
N SER A 113 -1.73 -5.06 18.94
CA SER A 113 -2.59 -6.21 18.67
C SER A 113 -3.69 -5.86 17.69
N GLU A 114 -4.25 -4.68 17.83
CA GLU A 114 -5.32 -4.22 16.96
C GLU A 114 -4.82 -4.04 15.54
N GLU A 115 -3.63 -3.49 15.40
CA GLU A 115 -3.05 -3.32 14.08
C GLU A 115 -2.79 -4.65 13.41
N LYS A 116 -2.26 -5.61 14.17
CA LYS A 116 -2.02 -6.94 13.62
C LYS A 116 -3.31 -7.62 13.20
N SER A 117 -4.36 -7.50 14.00
CA SER A 117 -5.65 -8.08 13.65
C SER A 117 -6.20 -7.48 12.37
N PHE A 118 -6.10 -6.18 12.24
CA PHE A 118 -6.54 -5.50 11.02
C PHE A 118 -5.79 -6.04 9.81
N LEU A 119 -4.48 -6.11 9.93
CA LEU A 119 -3.65 -6.57 8.81
C LEU A 119 -3.91 -8.01 8.45
N GLU A 120 -4.20 -8.86 9.45
CA GLU A 120 -4.49 -10.26 9.20
C GLU A 120 -5.73 -10.44 8.34
N GLY A 121 -6.67 -9.52 8.43
CA GLY A 121 -7.86 -9.58 7.61
C GLY A 121 -7.59 -9.41 6.12
N TYR A 122 -6.45 -8.88 5.76
CA TYR A 122 -6.07 -8.66 4.37
C TYR A 122 -4.82 -9.43 3.99
N PHE A 123 -4.46 -10.42 4.79
CA PHE A 123 -3.25 -11.16 4.56
C PHE A 123 -3.43 -12.16 3.42
N ASP A 124 -2.48 -12.14 2.52
CA ASP A 124 -2.42 -13.10 1.42
C ASP A 124 -0.95 -13.17 1.02
N ASP A 125 -0.30 -14.29 1.31
CA ASP A 125 1.11 -14.39 1.03
C ASP A 125 1.41 -14.68 -0.43
N SER A 126 0.38 -14.74 -1.28
CA SER A 126 0.61 -14.92 -2.70
C SER A 126 1.31 -13.70 -3.25
N PRO A 127 2.40 -13.87 -3.97
CA PRO A 127 3.03 -12.72 -4.60
C PRO A 127 2.17 -12.27 -5.76
N SER A 128 2.19 -10.97 -5.99
CA SER A 128 1.50 -10.46 -7.15
C SER A 128 2.15 -11.01 -8.40
N ALA A 129 3.30 -11.52 -8.23
CA ALA A 129 4.06 -11.96 -9.36
C ALA A 129 3.62 -13.29 -9.90
N ASP A 130 2.55 -13.81 -9.45
CA ASP A 130 2.05 -14.99 -10.10
C ASP A 130 1.93 -14.78 -11.57
N LEU A 131 2.13 -13.60 -11.95
CA LEU A 131 2.15 -13.27 -13.33
C LEU A 131 3.43 -13.59 -14.00
N ARG A 132 4.37 -14.05 -13.34
CA ARG A 132 5.59 -14.43 -13.99
C ARG A 132 5.41 -15.46 -14.98
#